data_346b9648b6c0dea7cff630ebca7189ce
#
_entry.id   346b9648b6c0dea7cff630ebca7189ce
#
_cell.length_a   1.000
_cell.length_b   1.000
_cell.length_c   1.000
_cell.angle_alpha   90.00
_cell.angle_beta   90.00
_cell.angle_gamma   90.00
#
_symmetry.space_group_name_H-M   'P 1'
#
loop_
_entity.id
_entity.type
_entity.pdbx_description
1 polymer ?
#
loop_
_entity_poly.entity_id
_entity_poly.type
_entity_poly.pdbx_seq_one_letter_code
_entity_poly.pdbx_strand_id
1 'polypeptide(L)'
;TTGRRKNTLNANIRYHSVYGDGWANTYSHADSNNWNAGWRGGIVLMGGGLFATRQVNDSFAVVSTGGMADVPIRAGGMPVGKTNRRGLALIPNLSAYQKNTVSVDITELPLDVQLEHTVAEIAPSERSGMRIEFKIHRTRAATMTLKNGQNQWLPGGGTIADAQGAPVAVTGFDGKTYIEN
;
A
#
# COMPACT_ATOMS: atom_id res chain seq x y z
N THR A 1 23.77 29.74 -56.84
CA THR A 1 24.19 28.89 -55.75
C THR A 1 22.96 28.58 -54.92
N THR A 2 22.33 27.43 -55.20
CA THR A 2 21.14 26.97 -54.47
C THR A 2 21.60 26.38 -53.14
N GLY A 3 21.47 27.15 -52.05
CA GLY A 3 21.78 26.69 -50.73
C GLY A 3 20.75 25.63 -50.28
N ARG A 4 21.18 24.37 -50.23
CA ARG A 4 20.38 23.25 -49.68
C ARG A 4 20.18 23.51 -48.20
N ARG A 5 18.96 23.85 -47.76
CA ARG A 5 18.61 23.94 -46.34
C ARG A 5 18.85 22.58 -45.73
N LYS A 6 19.83 22.46 -44.85
CA LYS A 6 20.06 21.25 -44.05
C LYS A 6 19.03 21.24 -42.92
N ASN A 7 18.07 20.35 -43.01
CA ASN A 7 17.09 20.18 -41.95
C ASN A 7 17.74 19.45 -40.76
N THR A 8 17.57 20.01 -39.56
CA THR A 8 17.95 19.36 -38.31
C THR A 8 16.68 18.88 -37.62
N LEU A 9 16.63 17.61 -37.28
CA LEU A 9 15.57 17.02 -36.48
C LEU A 9 16.15 16.65 -35.13
N ASN A 10 15.49 17.11 -34.06
CA ASN A 10 15.84 16.75 -32.71
C ASN A 10 14.54 16.32 -31.99
N ALA A 11 14.50 15.09 -31.49
CA ALA A 11 13.39 14.57 -30.74
C ALA A 11 13.87 13.95 -29.41
N ASN A 12 13.16 14.23 -28.36
CA ASN A 12 13.44 13.74 -27.02
C ASN A 12 12.16 13.20 -26.40
N ILE A 13 12.20 11.97 -25.91
CA ILE A 13 11.11 11.34 -25.16
C ILE A 13 11.65 10.97 -23.80
N ARG A 14 10.89 11.32 -22.74
CA ARG A 14 11.15 10.90 -21.36
C ARG A 14 9.91 10.25 -20.80
N TYR A 15 10.12 9.12 -20.15
CA TYR A 15 9.08 8.36 -19.48
C TYR A 15 9.43 8.22 -18.00
N HIS A 16 8.53 8.65 -17.13
CA HIS A 16 8.67 8.55 -15.67
C HIS A 16 7.61 7.61 -15.11
N SER A 17 8.03 6.63 -14.34
CA SER A 17 7.13 5.71 -13.65
C SER A 17 7.62 5.41 -12.22
N VAL A 18 6.79 4.76 -11.43
CA VAL A 18 7.18 4.27 -10.10
C VAL A 18 8.24 3.17 -10.17
N TYR A 19 8.40 2.53 -11.32
CA TYR A 19 9.34 1.43 -11.56
C TYR A 19 10.69 1.87 -12.13
N GLY A 20 10.80 3.11 -12.60
CA GLY A 20 12.01 3.64 -13.18
C GLY A 20 11.75 4.76 -14.19
N ASP A 21 12.84 5.30 -14.70
CA ASP A 21 12.86 6.39 -15.67
C ASP A 21 13.48 5.92 -16.98
N GLY A 22 12.77 6.14 -18.07
CA GLY A 22 13.24 5.84 -19.42
C GLY A 22 13.45 7.10 -20.24
N TRP A 23 14.40 7.08 -21.18
CA TRP A 23 14.60 8.16 -22.13
C TRP A 23 15.01 7.62 -23.49
N ALA A 24 14.63 8.34 -24.53
CA ALA A 24 15.11 8.15 -25.88
C ALA A 24 15.32 9.51 -26.54
N ASN A 25 16.45 9.71 -27.14
CA ASN A 25 16.80 10.91 -27.88
C ASN A 25 17.25 10.55 -29.28
N THR A 26 16.85 11.32 -30.27
CA THR A 26 17.38 11.24 -31.61
C THR A 26 17.78 12.63 -32.11
N TYR A 27 18.90 12.69 -32.77
CA TYR A 27 19.41 13.88 -33.40
C TYR A 27 19.82 13.52 -34.82
N SER A 28 19.22 14.18 -35.78
CA SER A 28 19.54 14.04 -37.22
C SER A 28 19.96 15.37 -37.77
N HIS A 29 21.14 15.40 -38.40
CA HIS A 29 21.67 16.57 -39.10
C HIS A 29 22.40 16.15 -40.38
N ALA A 30 21.93 16.62 -41.52
CA ALA A 30 22.48 16.30 -42.83
C ALA A 30 22.64 14.79 -43.05
N ASP A 31 23.86 14.27 -42.99
CA ASP A 31 24.22 12.88 -43.25
C ASP A 31 24.52 12.09 -41.95
N SER A 32 24.25 12.67 -40.80
CA SER A 32 24.49 12.06 -39.46
C SER A 32 23.22 11.86 -38.69
N ASN A 33 22.95 10.62 -38.31
CA ASN A 33 21.85 10.24 -37.41
C ASN A 33 22.41 9.62 -36.15
N ASN A 34 22.14 10.26 -35.01
CA ASN A 34 22.50 9.75 -33.71
C ASN A 34 21.24 9.48 -32.92
N TRP A 35 21.20 8.35 -32.22
CA TRP A 35 20.16 8.05 -31.26
C TRP A 35 20.77 7.46 -30.00
N ASN A 36 20.16 7.72 -28.87
CA ASN A 36 20.47 7.05 -27.63
C ASN A 36 19.15 6.79 -26.86
N ALA A 37 19.13 5.70 -26.16
CA ALA A 37 18.02 5.36 -25.26
C ALA A 37 18.58 4.70 -24.02
N GLY A 38 17.87 4.83 -22.91
CA GLY A 38 18.27 4.21 -21.67
C GLY A 38 17.13 4.07 -20.71
N TRP A 39 17.36 3.25 -19.70
CA TRP A 39 16.47 3.04 -18.57
C TRP A 39 17.27 3.10 -17.29
N ARG A 40 16.71 3.75 -16.26
CA ARG A 40 17.28 3.80 -14.92
C ARG A 40 16.23 3.35 -13.93
N GLY A 41 16.58 2.36 -13.10
CA GLY A 41 15.72 1.83 -12.04
C GLY A 41 16.52 0.96 -11.09
N GLY A 42 15.85 0.49 -10.04
CA GLY A 42 16.39 -0.41 -9.04
C GLY A 42 15.50 -1.63 -8.84
N ILE A 43 16.10 -2.68 -8.29
CA ILE A 43 15.38 -3.88 -7.86
C ILE A 43 15.67 -4.08 -6.37
N VAL A 44 14.63 -4.24 -5.58
CA VAL A 44 14.73 -4.55 -4.14
C VAL A 44 14.12 -5.93 -3.91
N LEU A 45 14.91 -6.80 -3.26
CA LEU A 45 14.47 -8.11 -2.79
C LEU A 45 14.53 -8.13 -1.27
N MET A 46 13.37 -8.09 -0.62
CA MET A 46 13.28 -8.06 0.84
C MET A 46 11.89 -8.48 1.33
N GLY A 47 11.86 -9.13 2.50
CA GLY A 47 10.61 -9.51 3.17
C GLY A 47 9.75 -10.48 2.39
N GLY A 48 10.35 -11.28 1.48
CA GLY A 48 9.64 -12.18 0.59
C GLY A 48 9.05 -11.51 -0.65
N GLY A 49 9.29 -10.19 -0.84
CA GLY A 49 8.86 -9.42 -2.01
C GLY A 49 10.01 -9.08 -2.96
N LEU A 50 9.69 -9.00 -4.25
CA LEU A 50 10.54 -8.44 -5.30
C LEU A 50 9.86 -7.17 -5.79
N PHE A 51 10.58 -6.06 -5.78
CA PHE A 51 10.06 -4.76 -6.14
C PHE A 51 10.95 -4.10 -7.18
N ALA A 52 10.35 -3.70 -8.29
CA ALA A 52 10.96 -2.75 -9.19
C ALA A 52 10.66 -1.34 -8.69
N THR A 53 11.65 -0.47 -8.68
CA THR A 53 11.52 0.90 -8.18
C THR A 53 12.41 1.85 -8.96
N ARG A 54 12.22 3.13 -8.77
CA ARG A 54 13.23 4.12 -9.13
C ARG A 54 14.52 3.87 -8.35
N GLN A 55 15.51 4.64 -8.58
CA GLN A 55 16.75 4.56 -7.83
C GLN A 55 16.49 4.69 -6.32
N VAL A 56 16.99 3.75 -5.55
CA VAL A 56 17.09 3.83 -4.08
C VAL A 56 18.40 4.57 -3.78
N ASN A 57 18.30 5.76 -3.21
CA ASN A 57 19.48 6.60 -3.00
C ASN A 57 20.15 6.40 -1.65
N ASP A 58 19.36 6.06 -0.62
CA ASP A 58 19.87 5.94 0.75
C ASP A 58 19.29 4.66 1.39
N SER A 59 18.24 4.78 2.15
CA SER A 59 17.62 3.65 2.85
C SER A 59 16.20 3.42 2.36
N PHE A 60 15.66 2.24 2.61
CA PHE A 60 14.32 1.88 2.21
C PHE A 60 13.62 1.05 3.28
N ALA A 61 12.30 0.89 3.17
CA ALA A 61 11.57 -0.06 3.98
C ALA A 61 10.59 -0.87 3.14
N VAL A 62 10.34 -2.10 3.59
CA VAL A 62 9.25 -2.93 3.10
C VAL A 62 8.19 -3.02 4.19
N VAL A 63 7.01 -2.55 3.87
CA VAL A 63 5.82 -2.64 4.72
C VAL A 63 5.14 -3.96 4.46
N SER A 64 4.74 -4.65 5.53
CA SER A 64 3.91 -5.86 5.51
C SER A 64 2.60 -5.61 6.24
N THR A 65 1.49 -5.98 5.64
CA THR A 65 0.13 -5.86 6.19
C THR A 65 -0.50 -7.23 6.46
N GLY A 66 0.35 -8.25 6.72
CA GLY A 66 -0.14 -9.59 7.01
C GLY A 66 -0.89 -10.28 5.85
N GLY A 67 -0.60 -9.90 4.60
CA GLY A 67 -1.22 -10.46 3.41
C GLY A 67 -2.41 -9.66 2.87
N MET A 68 -2.79 -8.55 3.49
CA MET A 68 -3.85 -7.70 2.97
C MET A 68 -3.33 -6.84 1.82
N ALA A 69 -3.95 -7.00 0.64
CA ALA A 69 -3.66 -6.21 -0.55
C ALA A 69 -4.38 -4.85 -0.52
N ASP A 70 -3.94 -3.95 -1.40
CA ASP A 70 -4.55 -2.65 -1.67
C ASP A 70 -4.63 -1.70 -0.46
N VAL A 71 -3.83 -1.95 0.58
CA VAL A 71 -3.71 -1.08 1.75
C VAL A 71 -2.87 0.14 1.39
N PRO A 72 -3.41 1.36 1.48
CA PRO A 72 -2.68 2.58 1.15
C PRO A 72 -1.61 2.88 2.21
N ILE A 73 -0.39 3.13 1.74
CA ILE A 73 0.76 3.44 2.59
C ILE A 73 1.21 4.88 2.36
N ARG A 74 1.52 5.57 3.44
CA ARG A 74 2.06 6.94 3.44
C ARG A 74 3.42 6.97 4.13
N ALA A 75 4.31 7.80 3.63
CA ALA A 75 5.60 8.09 4.28
C ALA A 75 5.77 9.61 4.40
N GLY A 76 6.05 10.10 5.60
CA GLY A 76 6.11 11.54 5.88
C GLY A 76 4.82 12.28 5.51
N GLY A 77 3.65 11.64 5.65
CA GLY A 77 2.37 12.20 5.26
C GLY A 77 2.04 12.14 3.76
N MET A 78 2.99 11.76 2.89
CA MET A 78 2.77 11.67 1.45
C MET A 78 2.41 10.24 1.03
N PRO A 79 1.50 10.04 0.06
CA PRO A 79 1.17 8.71 -0.44
C PRO A 79 2.37 8.11 -1.20
N VAL A 80 2.73 6.88 -0.86
CA VAL A 80 3.80 6.12 -1.52
C VAL A 80 3.24 5.10 -2.50
N GLY A 81 2.09 4.53 -2.19
CA GLY A 81 1.42 3.51 -2.99
C GLY A 81 0.54 2.60 -2.12
N LYS A 82 0.17 1.46 -2.68
CA LYS A 82 -0.64 0.44 -2.00
C LYS A 82 0.11 -0.87 -1.90
N THR A 83 -0.24 -1.69 -0.93
CA THR A 83 0.30 -3.05 -0.81
C THR A 83 -0.14 -3.91 -1.99
N ASN A 84 0.76 -4.78 -2.43
CA ASN A 84 0.50 -5.74 -3.49
C ASN A 84 -0.38 -6.92 -3.00
N ARG A 85 -0.63 -7.91 -3.88
CA ARG A 85 -1.43 -9.11 -3.56
C ARG A 85 -0.90 -9.95 -2.38
N ARG A 86 0.35 -9.75 -1.98
CA ARG A 86 0.97 -10.40 -0.82
C ARG A 86 0.95 -9.53 0.44
N GLY A 87 0.29 -8.37 0.38
CA GLY A 87 0.27 -7.41 1.48
C GLY A 87 1.61 -6.70 1.69
N LEU A 88 2.40 -6.52 0.64
CA LEU A 88 3.72 -5.91 0.74
C LEU A 88 3.77 -4.62 -0.08
N ALA A 89 4.41 -3.57 0.46
CA ALA A 89 4.70 -2.33 -0.24
C ALA A 89 6.15 -1.91 0.01
N LEU A 90 6.81 -1.36 -1.00
CA LEU A 90 8.14 -0.78 -0.87
C LEU A 90 8.01 0.74 -0.64
N ILE A 91 8.75 1.24 0.33
CA ILE A 91 9.00 2.67 0.55
C ILE A 91 10.45 2.92 0.16
N PRO A 92 10.72 3.46 -1.02
CA PRO A 92 12.07 3.85 -1.42
C PRO A 92 12.43 5.19 -0.75
N ASN A 93 13.72 5.45 -0.61
CA ASN A 93 14.27 6.76 -0.23
C ASN A 93 13.79 7.26 1.15
N LEU A 94 14.07 6.49 2.18
CA LEU A 94 14.00 6.93 3.56
C LEU A 94 15.31 7.64 3.94
N SER A 95 15.23 8.63 4.82
CA SER A 95 16.40 9.33 5.35
C SER A 95 17.10 8.48 6.40
N ALA A 96 18.37 8.16 6.18
CA ALA A 96 19.17 7.42 7.16
C ALA A 96 19.42 8.25 8.43
N TYR A 97 19.49 7.57 9.56
CA TYR A 97 19.72 8.15 10.90
C TYR A 97 18.73 9.24 11.32
N GLN A 98 17.61 9.35 10.61
CA GLN A 98 16.53 10.28 10.91
C GLN A 98 15.22 9.53 11.15
N LYS A 99 14.36 10.16 11.93
CA LYS A 99 13.01 9.65 12.18
C LYS A 99 12.18 9.77 10.91
N ASN A 100 11.77 8.63 10.39
CA ASN A 100 10.84 8.54 9.27
C ASN A 100 9.51 8.01 9.80
N THR A 101 8.43 8.71 9.51
CA THR A 101 7.07 8.30 9.89
C THR A 101 6.43 7.57 8.72
N VAL A 102 6.00 6.34 8.95
CA VAL A 102 5.27 5.51 7.98
C VAL A 102 3.90 5.22 8.56
N SER A 103 2.86 5.39 7.76
CA SER A 103 1.48 5.17 8.21
C SER A 103 0.63 4.47 7.16
N VAL A 104 -0.41 3.80 7.65
CA VAL A 104 -1.51 3.27 6.84
C VAL A 104 -2.61 4.30 6.77
N ASP A 105 -3.12 4.56 5.56
CA ASP A 105 -4.30 5.41 5.39
C ASP A 105 -5.56 4.56 5.58
N ILE A 106 -6.21 4.76 6.73
CA ILE A 106 -7.38 3.97 7.12
C ILE A 106 -8.67 4.42 6.41
N THR A 107 -8.66 5.58 5.76
CA THR A 107 -9.88 6.14 5.14
C THR A 107 -10.37 5.34 3.96
N GLU A 108 -9.49 4.60 3.30
CA GLU A 108 -9.81 3.75 2.16
C GLU A 108 -9.99 2.26 2.54
N LEU A 109 -9.87 1.93 3.82
CA LEU A 109 -10.00 0.54 4.27
C LEU A 109 -11.47 0.17 4.52
N PRO A 110 -11.85 -1.10 4.28
CA PRO A 110 -13.15 -1.62 4.66
C PRO A 110 -13.40 -1.48 6.17
N LEU A 111 -14.66 -1.29 6.56
CA LEU A 111 -15.04 -1.10 7.97
C LEU A 111 -14.81 -2.33 8.86
N ASP A 112 -14.65 -3.50 8.25
CA ASP A 112 -14.34 -4.76 8.91
C ASP A 112 -12.84 -4.96 9.20
N VAL A 113 -12.04 -3.92 8.98
CA VAL A 113 -10.58 -3.97 9.15
C VAL A 113 -10.18 -3.15 10.36
N GLN A 114 -9.49 -3.79 11.28
CA GLN A 114 -8.88 -3.16 12.46
C GLN A 114 -7.36 -3.30 12.39
N LEU A 115 -6.66 -2.22 12.75
CA LEU A 115 -5.21 -2.19 12.87
C LEU A 115 -4.81 -1.98 14.33
N GLU A 116 -3.83 -2.74 14.81
CA GLU A 116 -3.25 -2.49 16.13
C GLU A 116 -2.57 -1.12 16.19
N HIS A 117 -1.86 -0.77 15.11
CA HIS A 117 -1.17 0.51 14.96
C HIS A 117 -1.33 1.02 13.53
N THR A 118 -1.60 2.30 13.38
CA THR A 118 -1.71 2.97 12.08
C THR A 118 -0.45 3.72 11.68
N VAL A 119 0.49 3.90 12.61
CA VAL A 119 1.72 4.67 12.43
C VAL A 119 2.89 3.89 13.00
N ALA A 120 4.00 3.88 12.26
CA ALA A 120 5.29 3.37 12.69
C ALA A 120 6.36 4.44 12.48
N GLU A 121 7.27 4.58 13.44
CA GLU A 121 8.40 5.49 13.37
C GLU A 121 9.68 4.67 13.32
N ILE A 122 10.48 4.91 12.30
CA ILE A 122 11.72 4.17 12.05
C ILE A 122 12.89 5.10 11.76
N ALA A 123 14.09 4.69 12.13
CA ALA A 123 15.34 5.37 11.81
C ALA A 123 16.33 4.35 11.22
N PRO A 124 16.29 4.12 9.90
CA PRO A 124 17.20 3.18 9.25
C PRO A 124 18.65 3.67 9.28
N SER A 125 19.60 2.75 9.22
CA SER A 125 20.98 3.08 8.95
C SER A 125 21.18 3.38 7.46
N GLU A 126 22.27 4.05 7.12
CA GLU A 126 22.64 4.31 5.72
C GLU A 126 22.72 3.01 4.91
N ARG A 127 22.19 3.04 3.70
CA ARG A 127 22.17 1.92 2.73
C ARG A 127 21.57 0.64 3.28
N SER A 128 20.58 0.78 4.17
CA SER A 128 19.91 -0.35 4.80
C SER A 128 18.44 -0.45 4.40
N GLY A 129 17.89 -1.66 4.53
CA GLY A 129 16.47 -1.93 4.40
C GLY A 129 15.87 -2.27 5.75
N MET A 130 14.68 -1.73 6.05
CA MET A 130 13.91 -2.08 7.24
C MET A 130 12.59 -2.76 6.87
N ARG A 131 12.14 -3.69 7.71
CA ARG A 131 10.80 -4.28 7.61
C ARG A 131 9.90 -3.64 8.66
N ILE A 132 8.73 -3.20 8.22
CA ILE A 132 7.68 -2.65 9.06
C ILE A 132 6.49 -3.59 8.96
N GLU A 133 5.95 -3.98 10.09
CA GLU A 133 4.78 -4.85 10.15
C GLU A 133 3.60 -4.08 10.73
N PHE A 134 2.52 -3.93 9.94
CA PHE A 134 1.21 -3.49 10.42
C PHE A 134 0.32 -4.72 10.56
N LYS A 135 0.02 -5.07 11.80
CA LYS A 135 -0.88 -6.19 12.06
C LYS A 135 -2.30 -5.75 11.79
N ILE A 136 -2.90 -6.39 10.81
CA ILE A 136 -4.26 -6.14 10.37
C ILE A 136 -5.11 -7.34 10.74
N HIS A 137 -6.18 -7.08 11.45
CA HIS A 137 -7.20 -8.07 11.80
C HIS A 137 -8.48 -7.75 11.05
N ARG A 138 -9.12 -8.77 10.50
CA ARG A 138 -10.48 -8.63 10.00
C ARG A 138 -11.44 -9.05 11.10
N THR A 139 -12.23 -8.11 11.54
CA THR A 139 -13.35 -8.39 12.44
C THR A 139 -14.50 -8.93 11.60
N ARG A 140 -15.00 -10.09 11.96
CA ARG A 140 -16.21 -10.61 11.35
C ARG A 140 -17.38 -10.19 12.23
N ALA A 141 -18.23 -9.33 11.69
CA ALA A 141 -19.44 -8.91 12.35
C ALA A 141 -20.66 -9.43 11.59
N ALA A 142 -21.65 -9.89 12.30
CA ALA A 142 -22.92 -10.30 11.73
C ALA A 142 -24.07 -9.66 12.51
N THR A 143 -25.03 -9.09 11.79
CA THR A 143 -26.31 -8.72 12.37
C THR A 143 -27.26 -9.89 12.20
N MET A 144 -27.72 -10.43 13.29
CA MET A 144 -28.71 -11.52 13.32
C MET A 144 -30.02 -11.03 13.92
N THR A 145 -31.11 -11.67 13.53
CA THR A 145 -32.42 -11.43 14.13
C THR A 145 -32.85 -12.70 14.82
N LEU A 146 -33.01 -12.64 16.14
CA LEU A 146 -33.31 -13.78 16.97
C LEU A 146 -34.80 -13.84 17.31
N LYS A 147 -35.34 -15.07 17.24
CA LYS A 147 -36.72 -15.37 17.55
C LYS A 147 -36.78 -16.56 18.54
N ASN A 148 -37.80 -16.56 19.35
CA ASN A 148 -38.07 -17.71 20.20
C ASN A 148 -38.69 -18.90 19.43
N GLY A 149 -38.90 -20.03 20.08
CA GLY A 149 -39.51 -21.22 19.47
C GLY A 149 -40.97 -21.04 19.01
N GLN A 150 -41.61 -19.93 19.32
CA GLN A 150 -42.94 -19.53 18.88
C GLN A 150 -42.91 -18.49 17.75
N ASN A 151 -41.73 -18.27 17.16
CA ASN A 151 -41.49 -17.31 16.04
C ASN A 151 -41.68 -15.82 16.43
N GLN A 152 -41.64 -15.50 17.72
CA GLN A 152 -41.73 -14.13 18.23
C GLN A 152 -40.33 -13.55 18.43
N TRP A 153 -40.18 -12.25 18.24
CA TRP A 153 -38.93 -11.53 18.46
C TRP A 153 -38.51 -11.62 19.92
N LEU A 154 -37.21 -11.87 20.17
CA LEU A 154 -36.68 -11.80 21.55
C LEU A 154 -36.73 -10.35 22.03
N PRO A 155 -37.08 -10.11 23.30
CA PRO A 155 -37.08 -8.79 23.88
C PRO A 155 -35.65 -8.23 23.95
N GLY A 156 -35.53 -6.90 23.82
CA GLY A 156 -34.24 -6.22 23.97
C GLY A 156 -33.66 -6.35 25.37
N GLY A 157 -32.36 -6.36 25.50
CA GLY A 157 -31.62 -6.43 26.77
C GLY A 157 -31.26 -7.87 27.20
N GLY A 158 -31.62 -8.89 26.43
CA GLY A 158 -31.20 -10.26 26.74
C GLY A 158 -29.72 -10.47 26.37
N THR A 159 -28.97 -11.15 27.26
CA THR A 159 -27.59 -11.52 27.00
C THR A 159 -27.52 -12.80 26.18
N ILE A 160 -26.74 -12.81 25.11
CA ILE A 160 -26.42 -13.99 24.31
C ILE A 160 -25.06 -14.48 24.76
N ALA A 161 -24.99 -15.76 25.12
CA ALA A 161 -23.74 -16.41 25.49
C ALA A 161 -23.35 -17.47 24.43
N ASP A 162 -22.07 -17.74 24.35
CA ASP A 162 -21.52 -18.84 23.54
C ASP A 162 -21.80 -20.19 24.21
N ALA A 163 -21.35 -21.27 23.57
CA ALA A 163 -21.51 -22.64 24.09
C ALA A 163 -20.74 -22.87 25.42
N GLN A 164 -19.81 -22.02 25.76
CA GLN A 164 -19.02 -22.02 27.00
C GLN A 164 -19.63 -21.14 28.09
N GLY A 165 -20.72 -20.40 27.78
CA GLY A 165 -21.41 -19.54 28.69
C GLY A 165 -20.84 -18.11 28.80
N ALA A 166 -19.88 -17.75 27.98
CA ALA A 166 -19.33 -16.40 27.91
C ALA A 166 -20.27 -15.46 27.15
N PRO A 167 -20.55 -14.25 27.66
CA PRO A 167 -21.42 -13.29 27.00
C PRO A 167 -20.74 -12.78 25.70
N VAL A 168 -21.42 -12.96 24.55
CA VAL A 168 -20.92 -12.55 23.23
C VAL A 168 -21.69 -11.38 22.63
N ALA A 169 -22.94 -11.16 23.04
CA ALA A 169 -23.75 -10.05 22.54
C ALA A 169 -24.97 -9.78 23.43
N VAL A 170 -25.65 -8.67 23.13
CA VAL A 170 -26.93 -8.32 23.76
C VAL A 170 -28.00 -8.17 22.69
N THR A 171 -29.21 -8.64 22.96
CA THR A 171 -30.36 -8.44 22.04
C THR A 171 -30.79 -6.98 22.06
N GLY A 172 -30.91 -6.40 20.89
CA GLY A 172 -31.51 -5.09 20.66
C GLY A 172 -33.03 -5.19 20.43
N PHE A 173 -33.64 -4.10 20.00
CA PHE A 173 -35.07 -4.06 19.62
C PHE A 173 -35.37 -5.03 18.47
N ASP A 174 -36.55 -5.61 18.48
CA ASP A 174 -37.03 -6.57 17.48
C ASP A 174 -36.12 -7.79 17.30
N GLY A 175 -35.44 -8.24 18.40
CA GLY A 175 -34.55 -9.37 18.37
C GLY A 175 -33.26 -9.16 17.55
N LYS A 176 -32.98 -7.94 17.09
CA LYS A 176 -31.75 -7.63 16.36
C LYS A 176 -30.54 -7.71 17.29
N THR A 177 -29.52 -8.40 16.84
CA THR A 177 -28.28 -8.61 17.60
C THR A 177 -27.10 -8.42 16.69
N TYR A 178 -26.12 -7.69 17.16
CA TYR A 178 -24.83 -7.53 16.50
C TYR A 178 -23.80 -8.40 17.24
N ILE A 179 -23.18 -9.31 16.49
CA ILE A 179 -22.11 -10.17 17.02
C ILE A 179 -20.83 -9.84 16.27
N GLU A 180 -19.78 -9.59 17.00
CA GLU A 180 -18.44 -9.31 16.53
C GLU A 180 -17.49 -10.39 17.08
N ASN A 181 -16.59 -10.90 16.22
CA ASN A 181 -15.60 -11.93 16.57
C ASN A 181 -14.20 -11.52 16.08
#